data_2a36777c3c447d5ee39a470fb8d42843
#
_entry.id   2a36777c3c447d5ee39a470fb8d42843
#
_cell.length_a   1.000
_cell.length_b   1.000
_cell.length_c   1.000
_cell.angle_alpha   90.00
_cell.angle_beta   90.00
_cell.angle_gamma   90.00
#
_symmetry.space_group_name_H-M   'P 1'
#
loop_
_entity.id
_entity.type
_entity.pdbx_description
1 polymer ?
#
loop_
_entity_poly.entity_id
_entity_poly.type
_entity_poly.pdbx_seq_one_letter_code
_entity_poly.pdbx_strand_id
1 'polypeptide(L)'
;MDIEVRWEKSSEQIVKERTRGNDGLLFLANEAKRLMDPYVPADNMVLAQNVRVYVEGDNGVVEYQSPYAHYQYEGVAYGPNYPIMDGGTVMGFYSPPHKSPTGKKLKYSHFRHPQATSEWDKAMMRARKNDLMRVMQNYLGGK
;
A
#
# COMPACT_ATOMS: atom_id res chain seq x y z
N MET A 1 0.57 8.23 -2.15
CA MET A 1 -0.71 7.47 -2.03
C MET A 1 -0.89 7.01 -0.61
N ASP A 2 -2.03 7.31 -0.04
CA ASP A 2 -2.36 6.99 1.35
C ASP A 2 -3.36 5.84 1.40
N ILE A 3 -3.08 4.86 2.26
CA ILE A 3 -4.05 3.83 2.62
C ILE A 3 -4.47 4.09 4.05
N GLU A 4 -5.75 4.38 4.25
CA GLU A 4 -6.32 4.56 5.56
C GLU A 4 -6.83 3.23 6.09
N VAL A 5 -6.38 2.87 7.28
CA VAL A 5 -6.82 1.66 7.95
C VAL A 5 -7.89 2.06 8.96
N ARG A 6 -9.09 1.56 8.74
CA ARG A 6 -10.24 1.88 9.59
C ARG A 6 -10.77 0.62 10.25
N TRP A 7 -11.09 0.76 11.51
CA TRP A 7 -11.80 -0.27 12.26
C TRP A 7 -13.30 -0.08 12.11
N GLU A 8 -14.08 -1.14 12.06
CA GLU A 8 -15.53 -1.04 11.96
C GLU A 8 -16.13 -0.31 13.16
N LYS A 9 -17.29 0.35 12.96
CA LYS A 9 -17.88 1.27 13.92
C LYS A 9 -18.04 0.68 15.32
N SER A 10 -18.48 -0.58 15.43
CA SER A 10 -18.61 -1.26 16.72
C SER A 10 -17.26 -1.48 17.41
N SER A 11 -16.22 -1.60 16.61
CA SER A 11 -14.85 -1.81 17.10
C SER A 11 -14.14 -0.49 17.35
N GLU A 12 -14.52 0.59 16.64
CA GLU A 12 -13.96 1.92 16.85
C GLU A 12 -14.19 2.41 18.28
N GLN A 13 -15.37 2.17 18.83
CA GLN A 13 -15.64 2.52 20.23
C GLN A 13 -14.72 1.78 21.19
N ILE A 14 -14.50 0.51 20.96
CA ILE A 14 -13.60 -0.31 21.76
C ILE A 14 -12.17 0.22 21.66
N VAL A 15 -11.74 0.56 20.46
CA VAL A 15 -10.41 1.14 20.22
C VAL A 15 -10.27 2.46 20.99
N LYS A 16 -11.24 3.36 20.86
CA LYS A 16 -11.19 4.66 21.55
C LYS A 16 -11.19 4.53 23.06
N GLU A 17 -11.93 3.58 23.60
CA GLU A 17 -12.03 3.38 25.05
C GLU A 17 -10.79 2.72 25.66
N ARG A 18 -10.11 1.84 24.90
CA ARG A 18 -9.04 1.01 25.43
C ARG A 18 -7.64 1.40 25.01
N THR A 19 -7.49 2.26 23.99
CA THR A 19 -6.19 2.55 23.41
C THR A 19 -5.52 3.80 23.95
N ARG A 20 -6.17 4.54 24.81
CA ARG A 20 -5.61 5.78 25.37
C ARG A 20 -5.19 6.77 24.28
N GLY A 21 -6.06 7.03 23.33
CA GLY A 21 -5.81 7.97 22.25
C GLY A 21 -5.26 7.31 21.00
N ASN A 22 -4.12 7.80 20.50
CA ASN A 22 -3.61 7.41 19.19
C ASN A 22 -2.80 6.12 19.17
N ASP A 23 -2.43 5.57 20.33
CA ASP A 23 -1.55 4.39 20.40
C ASP A 23 -2.15 3.18 19.69
N GLY A 24 -3.42 2.92 19.91
CA GLY A 24 -4.10 1.79 19.27
C GLY A 24 -4.25 1.95 17.77
N LEU A 25 -4.49 3.18 17.30
CA LEU A 25 -4.57 3.46 15.87
C LEU A 25 -3.21 3.30 15.19
N LEU A 26 -2.16 3.73 15.85
CA LEU A 26 -0.80 3.55 15.35
C LEU A 26 -0.42 2.08 15.33
N PHE A 27 -0.77 1.33 16.36
CA PHE A 27 -0.55 -0.12 16.41
C PHE A 27 -1.29 -0.82 15.27
N LEU A 28 -2.56 -0.47 15.04
CA LEU A 28 -3.37 -1.03 13.95
C LEU A 28 -2.70 -0.76 12.60
N ALA A 29 -2.27 0.47 12.36
CA ALA A 29 -1.65 0.85 11.10
C ALA A 29 -0.32 0.11 10.87
N ASN A 30 0.49 -0.05 11.91
CA ASN A 30 1.75 -0.81 11.81
C ASN A 30 1.51 -2.28 11.54
N GLU A 31 0.49 -2.88 12.16
CA GLU A 31 0.15 -4.28 11.91
C GLU A 31 -0.43 -4.48 10.51
N ALA A 32 -1.26 -3.54 10.05
CA ALA A 32 -1.77 -3.57 8.67
C ALA A 32 -0.62 -3.49 7.66
N LYS A 33 0.34 -2.59 7.89
CA LYS A 33 1.54 -2.49 7.05
C LYS A 33 2.30 -3.81 7.00
N ARG A 34 2.52 -4.43 8.16
CA ARG A 34 3.23 -5.70 8.26
C ARG A 34 2.53 -6.80 7.45
N LEU A 35 1.21 -6.89 7.56
CA LEU A 35 0.43 -7.90 6.86
C LEU A 35 0.28 -7.61 5.36
N MET A 36 0.31 -6.33 4.97
CA MET A 36 0.29 -5.94 3.56
C MET A 36 1.62 -6.20 2.85
N ASP A 37 2.73 -6.15 3.57
CA ASP A 37 4.05 -6.15 2.96
C ASP A 37 4.29 -7.28 1.95
N PRO A 38 3.90 -8.55 2.22
CA PRO A 38 4.07 -9.62 1.23
C PRO A 38 3.33 -9.41 -0.08
N TYR A 39 2.30 -8.58 -0.09
CA TYR A 39 1.48 -8.31 -1.26
C TYR A 39 1.92 -7.07 -2.04
N VAL A 40 2.82 -6.28 -1.47
CA VAL A 40 3.33 -5.06 -2.10
C VAL A 40 4.37 -5.42 -3.17
N PRO A 41 4.26 -4.87 -4.39
CA PRO A 41 5.30 -5.08 -5.40
C PRO A 41 6.67 -4.64 -4.90
N ALA A 42 7.66 -5.49 -5.07
CA ALA A 42 8.98 -5.31 -4.48
C ALA A 42 10.11 -5.61 -5.46
N ASP A 43 9.95 -5.17 -6.70
CA ASP A 43 10.94 -5.42 -7.75
C ASP A 43 12.33 -4.88 -7.35
N ASN A 44 12.37 -3.65 -6.87
CA ASN A 44 13.60 -3.03 -6.35
C ASN A 44 13.50 -2.61 -4.88
N MET A 45 12.47 -3.04 -4.19
CA MET A 45 12.17 -2.74 -2.78
C MET A 45 11.86 -1.27 -2.46
N VAL A 46 11.94 -0.35 -3.41
CA VAL A 46 11.72 1.08 -3.15
C VAL A 46 10.32 1.34 -2.62
N LEU A 47 9.31 0.73 -3.24
CA LEU A 47 7.92 0.91 -2.82
C LEU A 47 7.68 0.36 -1.42
N ALA A 48 8.13 -0.86 -1.15
CA ALA A 48 7.88 -1.55 0.11
C ALA A 48 8.66 -0.92 1.27
N GLN A 49 9.81 -0.31 1.02
CA GLN A 49 10.66 0.29 2.04
C GLN A 49 10.36 1.76 2.30
N ASN A 50 9.73 2.46 1.36
CA ASN A 50 9.47 3.89 1.48
C ASN A 50 8.04 4.12 1.95
N VAL A 51 7.78 3.73 3.18
CA VAL A 51 6.43 3.75 3.78
C VAL A 51 6.47 4.50 5.09
N ARG A 52 5.51 5.40 5.28
CA ARG A 52 5.32 6.12 6.53
C ARG A 52 4.00 5.69 7.19
N VAL A 53 4.05 5.47 8.49
CA VAL A 53 2.88 5.09 9.29
C VAL A 53 2.62 6.20 10.29
N TYR A 54 1.39 6.70 10.35
CA TYR A 54 1.02 7.78 11.26
C TYR A 54 -0.49 7.74 11.56
N VAL A 55 -0.90 8.58 12.49
CA VAL A 55 -2.31 8.74 12.85
C VAL A 55 -2.79 10.10 12.36
N GLU A 56 -3.95 10.11 11.73
CA GLU A 56 -4.62 11.33 11.28
C GLU A 56 -6.09 11.28 11.72
N GLY A 57 -6.47 12.16 12.63
CA GLY A 57 -7.80 12.14 13.22
C GLY A 57 -8.08 10.80 13.92
N ASP A 58 -9.12 10.12 13.49
CA ASP A 58 -9.52 8.80 14.02
C ASP A 58 -9.02 7.65 13.17
N ASN A 59 -8.06 7.90 12.28
CA ASN A 59 -7.55 6.89 11.34
C ASN A 59 -6.07 6.63 11.54
N GLY A 60 -5.69 5.36 11.49
CA GLY A 60 -4.31 4.98 11.23
C GLY A 60 -4.07 5.03 9.73
N VAL A 61 -2.95 5.59 9.31
CA VAL A 61 -2.61 5.77 7.90
C VAL A 61 -1.30 5.08 7.58
N VAL A 62 -1.29 4.33 6.50
CA VAL A 62 -0.09 3.75 5.90
C VAL A 62 0.12 4.46 4.56
N GLU A 63 1.17 5.28 4.49
CA GLU A 63 1.47 6.08 3.31
C GLU A 63 2.64 5.52 2.55
N TYR A 64 2.41 5.12 1.32
CA TYR A 64 3.45 4.67 0.40
C TYR A 64 3.98 5.89 -0.36
N GLN A 65 5.21 6.30 -0.07
CA GLN A 65 5.78 7.57 -0.51
C GLN A 65 6.44 7.53 -1.88
N SER A 66 6.61 6.34 -2.46
CA SER A 66 7.15 6.22 -3.81
C SER A 66 6.26 6.94 -4.82
N PRO A 67 6.83 7.73 -5.75
CA PRO A 67 6.04 8.40 -6.79
C PRO A 67 5.35 7.40 -7.73
N TYR A 68 5.77 6.15 -7.73
CA TYR A 68 5.18 5.09 -8.55
C TYR A 68 4.10 4.29 -7.81
N ALA A 69 3.85 4.58 -6.53
CA ALA A 69 2.92 3.81 -5.70
C ALA A 69 1.52 3.75 -6.31
N HIS A 70 1.01 4.89 -6.78
CA HIS A 70 -0.31 4.98 -7.41
C HIS A 70 -0.46 4.04 -8.60
N TYR A 71 0.53 4.02 -9.50
CA TYR A 71 0.49 3.17 -10.70
C TYR A 71 0.60 1.69 -10.35
N GLN A 72 1.46 1.36 -9.41
CA GLN A 72 1.63 0.00 -8.93
C GLN A 72 0.36 -0.51 -8.24
N TYR A 73 -0.28 0.33 -7.46
CA TYR A 73 -1.51 -0.01 -6.76
C TYR A 73 -2.66 -0.30 -7.74
N GLU A 74 -2.85 0.54 -8.73
CA GLU A 74 -3.89 0.35 -9.74
C GLU A 74 -3.60 -0.85 -10.66
N GLY A 75 -2.34 -1.19 -10.84
CA GLY A 75 -1.93 -2.34 -11.65
C GLY A 75 -2.12 -2.13 -13.14
N VAL A 76 -2.15 -0.87 -13.59
CA VAL A 76 -2.35 -0.50 -15.00
C VAL A 76 -1.18 0.34 -15.47
N ALA A 77 -0.65 0.00 -16.63
CA ALA A 77 0.39 0.81 -17.25
C ALA A 77 -0.17 2.15 -17.69
N TYR A 78 0.51 3.22 -17.32
CA TYR A 78 0.19 4.58 -17.77
C TYR A 78 1.14 4.97 -18.89
N GLY A 79 0.64 5.70 -19.85
CA GLY A 79 1.42 6.12 -20.99
C GLY A 79 0.75 7.24 -21.78
N PRO A 80 1.24 7.48 -22.99
CA PRO A 80 2.40 6.83 -23.58
C PRO A 80 3.73 7.44 -23.12
N ASN A 81 4.79 6.66 -23.27
CA ASN A 81 6.15 7.18 -23.31
C ASN A 81 6.55 7.31 -24.79
N TYR A 82 7.20 8.41 -25.14
CA TYR A 82 7.60 8.67 -26.51
C TYR A 82 9.09 8.40 -26.68
N PRO A 83 9.50 7.66 -27.75
CA PRO A 83 10.91 7.42 -27.98
C PRO A 83 11.61 8.72 -28.39
N ILE A 84 12.79 8.94 -27.84
CA ILE A 84 13.69 10.01 -28.27
C ILE A 84 14.62 9.42 -29.30
N MET A 85 14.53 9.92 -30.55
CA MET A 85 15.25 9.37 -31.67
C MET A 85 16.45 10.27 -32.06
N ASP A 86 17.55 9.62 -32.42
CA ASP A 86 18.70 10.28 -33.00
C ASP A 86 19.21 9.41 -34.16
N GLY A 87 19.06 9.92 -35.41
CA GLY A 87 19.51 9.21 -36.58
C GLY A 87 18.93 7.81 -36.76
N GLY A 88 17.69 7.58 -36.33
CA GLY A 88 17.04 6.28 -36.41
C GLY A 88 17.33 5.36 -35.22
N THR A 89 18.11 5.81 -34.24
CA THR A 89 18.43 5.09 -33.04
C THR A 89 17.62 5.63 -31.87
N VAL A 90 17.01 4.74 -31.07
CA VAL A 90 16.29 5.15 -29.86
C VAL A 90 17.31 5.45 -28.76
N MET A 91 17.37 6.72 -28.32
CA MET A 91 18.30 7.19 -27.30
C MET A 91 17.69 7.13 -25.89
N GLY A 92 16.39 6.99 -25.77
CA GLY A 92 15.65 6.96 -24.51
C GLY A 92 14.19 7.22 -24.78
N PHE A 93 13.44 7.49 -23.70
CA PHE A 93 12.01 7.74 -23.80
C PHE A 93 11.66 9.02 -23.06
N TYR A 94 10.78 9.83 -23.66
CA TYR A 94 10.19 10.97 -23.01
C TYR A 94 8.91 10.55 -22.30
N SER A 95 8.83 10.91 -21.02
CA SER A 95 7.67 10.64 -20.18
C SER A 95 6.89 11.92 -19.97
N PRO A 96 5.72 12.09 -20.60
CA PRO A 96 4.91 13.29 -20.41
C PRO A 96 4.49 13.47 -18.97
N PRO A 97 4.32 14.71 -18.47
CA PRO A 97 3.86 14.96 -17.11
C PRO A 97 2.43 14.48 -16.85
N HIS A 98 1.61 14.45 -17.88
CA HIS A 98 0.23 13.97 -17.80
C HIS A 98 0.11 12.67 -18.58
N LYS A 99 -0.04 11.58 -17.85
CA LYS A 99 -0.20 10.24 -18.42
C LYS A 99 -1.61 9.75 -18.20
N SER A 100 -2.08 8.94 -19.14
CA SER A 100 -3.39 8.29 -19.05
C SER A 100 -3.23 6.78 -18.95
N PRO A 101 -4.21 6.08 -18.34
CA PRO A 101 -4.20 4.61 -18.33
C PRO A 101 -4.23 4.07 -19.76
N THR A 102 -3.39 3.08 -20.03
CA THR A 102 -3.31 2.46 -21.38
C THR A 102 -4.25 1.28 -21.55
N GLY A 103 -4.87 0.81 -20.47
CA GLY A 103 -5.67 -0.41 -20.45
C GLY A 103 -4.84 -1.69 -20.33
N LYS A 104 -3.51 -1.59 -20.35
CA LYS A 104 -2.63 -2.73 -20.18
C LYS A 104 -2.34 -2.93 -18.71
N LYS A 105 -2.45 -4.19 -18.24
CA LYS A 105 -2.12 -4.53 -16.87
C LYS A 105 -0.60 -4.57 -16.68
N LEU A 106 -0.16 -4.08 -15.51
CA LEU A 106 1.23 -4.21 -15.11
C LEU A 106 1.58 -5.66 -14.80
N LYS A 107 2.81 -6.04 -15.10
CA LYS A 107 3.37 -7.31 -14.68
C LYS A 107 4.26 -7.06 -13.45
N TYR A 108 4.00 -7.80 -12.39
CA TYR A 108 4.78 -7.68 -11.17
C TYR A 108 5.86 -8.75 -11.09
N SER A 109 7.05 -8.36 -10.62
CA SER A 109 8.06 -9.32 -10.26
C SER A 109 7.62 -10.08 -9.00
N HIS A 110 7.72 -11.39 -9.02
CA HIS A 110 7.41 -12.24 -7.88
C HIS A 110 8.65 -12.85 -7.23
N PHE A 111 9.83 -12.32 -7.57
CA PHE A 111 11.08 -12.84 -7.05
C PHE A 111 11.23 -12.59 -5.55
N ARG A 112 11.03 -11.34 -5.12
CA ARG A 112 11.16 -10.95 -3.70
C ARG A 112 9.86 -11.13 -2.93
N HIS A 113 8.73 -10.77 -3.55
CA HIS A 113 7.40 -10.93 -2.97
C HIS A 113 6.56 -11.78 -3.91
N PRO A 114 6.51 -13.12 -3.67
CA PRO A 114 5.75 -14.01 -4.56
C PRO A 114 4.25 -13.68 -4.65
N GLN A 115 3.70 -13.00 -3.65
CA GLN A 115 2.28 -12.64 -3.59
C GLN A 115 2.00 -11.21 -4.04
N ALA A 116 3.00 -10.51 -4.60
CA ALA A 116 2.84 -9.13 -5.06
C ALA A 116 1.68 -8.98 -6.04
N THR A 117 0.85 -7.97 -5.82
CA THR A 117 -0.36 -7.74 -6.60
C THR A 117 -0.77 -6.27 -6.56
N SER A 118 -1.70 -5.89 -7.45
CA SER A 118 -2.39 -4.62 -7.35
C SER A 118 -3.32 -4.62 -6.13
N GLU A 119 -3.72 -3.44 -5.67
CA GLU A 119 -4.66 -3.28 -4.55
C GLU A 119 -4.27 -4.17 -3.36
N TRP A 120 -3.03 -4.06 -2.91
CA TRP A 120 -2.45 -4.96 -1.90
C TRP A 120 -3.13 -4.88 -0.54
N ASP A 121 -3.78 -3.76 -0.21
CA ASP A 121 -4.59 -3.64 1.01
C ASP A 121 -5.80 -4.57 0.96
N LYS A 122 -6.48 -4.61 -0.18
CA LYS A 122 -7.62 -5.51 -0.38
C LYS A 122 -7.19 -6.97 -0.40
N ALA A 123 -6.04 -7.27 -1.02
CA ALA A 123 -5.48 -8.62 -1.03
C ALA A 123 -5.17 -9.09 0.40
N MET A 124 -4.55 -8.23 1.21
CA MET A 124 -4.28 -8.51 2.61
C MET A 124 -5.57 -8.77 3.38
N MET A 125 -6.60 -7.94 3.19
CA MET A 125 -7.86 -8.10 3.90
C MET A 125 -8.58 -9.38 3.52
N ARG A 126 -8.51 -9.81 2.26
CA ARG A 126 -9.09 -11.10 1.85
C ARG A 126 -8.39 -12.28 2.50
N ALA A 127 -7.06 -12.21 2.61
CA ALA A 127 -6.25 -13.35 3.04
C ALA A 127 -5.95 -13.33 4.54
N ARG A 128 -5.81 -12.15 5.15
CA ARG A 128 -5.24 -12.00 6.48
C ARG A 128 -6.11 -11.17 7.45
N LYS A 129 -7.37 -10.91 7.10
CA LYS A 129 -8.27 -10.14 7.97
C LYS A 129 -8.36 -10.72 9.38
N ASN A 130 -8.51 -12.03 9.48
CA ASN A 130 -8.63 -12.69 10.78
C ASN A 130 -7.37 -12.57 11.61
N ASP A 131 -6.20 -12.58 10.98
CA ASP A 131 -4.93 -12.37 11.68
C ASP A 131 -4.83 -10.95 12.24
N LEU A 132 -5.23 -9.96 11.46
CA LEU A 132 -5.25 -8.57 11.91
C LEU A 132 -6.20 -8.38 13.09
N MET A 133 -7.40 -8.95 12.99
CA MET A 133 -8.38 -8.87 14.06
C MET A 133 -7.90 -9.54 15.35
N ARG A 134 -7.28 -10.70 15.22
CA ARG A 134 -6.72 -11.42 16.38
C ARG A 134 -5.63 -10.62 17.07
N VAL A 135 -4.72 -10.04 16.31
CA VAL A 135 -3.65 -9.21 16.87
C VAL A 135 -4.22 -7.99 17.60
N MET A 136 -5.22 -7.35 17.00
CA MET A 136 -5.89 -6.21 17.63
C MET A 136 -6.66 -6.61 18.88
N GLN A 137 -7.35 -7.74 18.86
CA GLN A 137 -8.04 -8.24 20.05
C GLN A 137 -7.07 -8.52 21.19
N ASN A 138 -5.91 -9.11 20.91
CA ASN A 138 -4.88 -9.36 21.90
C ASN A 138 -4.33 -8.05 22.48
N TYR A 139 -4.08 -7.07 21.63
CA TYR A 139 -3.62 -5.75 22.04
C TYR A 139 -4.65 -5.06 22.95
N LEU A 140 -5.92 -5.05 22.52
CA LEU A 140 -7.00 -4.39 23.27
C LEU A 140 -7.40 -5.16 24.53
N GLY A 141 -7.07 -6.45 24.61
CA GLY A 141 -7.33 -7.27 25.79
C GLY A 141 -6.48 -6.88 27.00
N GLY A 142 -5.52 -5.98 26.83
CA GLY A 142 -4.79 -5.38 27.93
C GLY A 142 -3.77 -6.29 28.60
N LYS A 143 -3.21 -7.21 27.85
CA LYS A 143 -2.24 -8.14 28.41
C LYS A 143 -0.98 -8.24 27.59
#